data_f951c4c03b109ebed36d13dc4c9d1375
#
_entry.id   f951c4c03b109ebed36d13dc4c9d1375
#
_cell.length_a   1.000
_cell.length_b   1.000
_cell.length_c   1.000
_cell.angle_alpha   90.00
_cell.angle_beta   90.00
_cell.angle_gamma   90.00
#
_symmetry.space_group_name_H-M   'P 1'
#
loop_
_entity.id
_entity.type
_entity.pdbx_description
1 polymer ?
#
loop_
_entity_poly.entity_id
_entity_poly.type
_entity_poly.pdbx_seq_one_letter_code
_entity_poly.pdbx_strand_id
1 'polypeptide(L)'
;DKSKNAKADIIHIEGDPDDPVNRGSLCPKGAGLMDMVNSPKRLKFPEVREPGTNEWKRISWHDAFERIAKHMKADRDANFIAKNAAGVTVNRWNTMGFLASSSASNESGYITHKVLRSLGAVAFDTQARI
;
A
#
# COMPACT_ATOMS: atom_id res chain seq x y z
N ASP A 1 22.93 -4.30 -14.25
CA ASP A 1 23.12 -5.70 -13.82
C ASP A 1 23.67 -5.73 -12.41
N LYS A 2 22.81 -6.09 -11.43
CA LYS A 2 23.17 -6.15 -10.01
C LYS A 2 24.27 -7.18 -9.71
N SER A 3 24.43 -8.19 -10.57
CA SER A 3 25.46 -9.22 -10.42
C SER A 3 26.89 -8.68 -10.57
N LYS A 4 27.03 -7.48 -11.14
CA LYS A 4 28.31 -6.83 -11.41
C LYS A 4 28.57 -5.59 -10.56
N ASN A 5 27.83 -5.39 -9.46
CA ASN A 5 27.86 -4.17 -8.66
C ASN A 5 27.65 -2.87 -9.47
N ALA A 6 27.07 -2.96 -10.64
CA ALA A 6 26.77 -1.80 -11.46
C ALA A 6 25.59 -1.03 -10.88
N LYS A 7 25.76 0.28 -10.75
CA LYS A 7 24.66 1.20 -10.47
C LYS A 7 23.73 1.20 -11.70
N ALA A 8 22.51 0.68 -11.54
CA ALA A 8 21.53 0.72 -12.61
C ALA A 8 20.66 1.98 -12.44
N ASP A 9 20.73 2.88 -13.40
CA ASP A 9 19.86 4.04 -13.51
C ASP A 9 18.83 3.81 -14.62
N ILE A 10 17.59 4.23 -14.39
CA ILE A 10 16.54 4.25 -15.41
C ILE A 10 16.74 5.52 -16.23
N ILE A 11 17.10 5.35 -17.50
CA ILE A 11 17.39 6.46 -18.41
C ILE A 11 16.28 6.70 -19.45
N HIS A 12 15.38 5.73 -19.62
CA HIS A 12 14.27 5.82 -20.55
C HIS A 12 13.12 4.89 -20.13
N ILE A 13 11.89 5.30 -20.38
CA ILE A 13 10.67 4.50 -20.21
C ILE A 13 9.78 4.76 -21.43
N GLU A 14 9.40 3.69 -22.11
CA GLU A 14 8.46 3.71 -23.23
C GLU A 14 7.50 2.52 -23.15
N GLY A 15 6.42 2.56 -23.90
CA GLY A 15 5.53 1.42 -24.06
C GLY A 15 6.12 0.38 -24.98
N ASP A 16 5.83 -0.89 -24.71
CA ASP A 16 6.25 -2.00 -25.56
C ASP A 16 5.33 -2.09 -26.79
N PRO A 17 5.83 -1.80 -28.01
CA PRO A 17 5.00 -1.87 -29.23
C PRO A 17 4.55 -3.29 -29.56
N ASP A 18 5.23 -4.30 -29.05
CA ASP A 18 4.90 -5.72 -29.25
C ASP A 18 3.86 -6.24 -28.26
N ASP A 19 3.45 -5.42 -27.27
CA ASP A 19 2.37 -5.79 -26.34
C ASP A 19 1.04 -5.97 -27.10
N PRO A 20 0.40 -7.15 -27.02
CA PRO A 20 -0.81 -7.44 -27.78
C PRO A 20 -2.05 -6.65 -27.34
N VAL A 21 -2.02 -6.07 -26.14
CA VAL A 21 -3.17 -5.36 -25.52
C VAL A 21 -3.14 -3.89 -25.89
N ASN A 22 -2.08 -3.16 -25.50
CA ASN A 22 -2.01 -1.71 -25.64
C ASN A 22 -1.07 -1.22 -26.75
N ARG A 23 -0.26 -2.10 -27.33
CA ARG A 23 0.63 -1.80 -28.47
C ARG A 23 1.57 -0.62 -28.23
N GLY A 24 2.07 -0.52 -27.01
CA GLY A 24 2.98 0.55 -26.59
C GLY A 24 2.31 1.87 -26.23
N SER A 25 0.98 1.93 -26.16
CA SER A 25 0.28 3.15 -25.75
C SER A 25 0.48 3.43 -24.27
N LEU A 26 0.89 4.67 -23.94
CA LEU A 26 1.01 5.17 -22.58
C LEU A 26 0.15 6.43 -22.41
N CYS A 27 -0.50 6.55 -21.24
CA CYS A 27 -1.09 7.82 -20.82
C CYS A 27 0.02 8.78 -20.36
N PRO A 28 -0.24 10.08 -20.19
CA PRO A 28 0.77 11.04 -19.71
C PRO A 28 1.46 10.65 -18.41
N LYS A 29 0.78 9.94 -17.51
CA LYS A 29 1.36 9.45 -16.25
C LYS A 29 2.40 8.35 -16.50
N GLY A 30 2.13 7.41 -17.40
CA GLY A 30 3.08 6.38 -17.81
C GLY A 30 4.28 6.97 -18.55
N ALA A 31 4.05 7.92 -19.45
CA ALA A 31 5.12 8.61 -20.19
C ALA A 31 6.04 9.42 -19.26
N GLY A 32 5.49 10.03 -18.20
CA GLY A 32 6.25 10.80 -17.22
C GLY A 32 6.82 9.98 -16.05
N LEU A 33 6.72 8.66 -16.07
CA LEU A 33 7.10 7.79 -14.95
C LEU A 33 8.59 7.87 -14.60
N MET A 34 9.45 8.11 -15.58
CA MET A 34 10.88 8.27 -15.36
C MET A 34 11.20 9.44 -14.42
N ASP A 35 10.54 10.58 -14.63
CA ASP A 35 10.72 11.76 -13.77
C ASP A 35 10.26 11.48 -12.34
N MET A 36 9.15 10.76 -12.18
CA MET A 36 8.65 10.37 -10.86
C MET A 36 9.63 9.41 -10.15
N VAL A 37 10.16 8.42 -10.84
CA VAL A 37 11.07 7.41 -10.25
C VAL A 37 12.40 8.05 -9.85
N ASN A 38 12.94 8.94 -10.68
CA ASN A 38 14.24 9.59 -10.45
C ASN A 38 14.14 10.88 -9.62
N SER A 39 12.94 11.33 -9.27
CA SER A 39 12.74 12.58 -8.55
C SER A 39 13.53 12.63 -7.24
N PRO A 40 14.32 13.68 -6.99
CA PRO A 40 14.98 13.88 -5.70
C PRO A 40 13.99 14.14 -4.56
N LYS A 41 12.75 14.54 -4.89
CA LYS A 41 11.66 14.78 -3.94
C LYS A 41 10.89 13.50 -3.56
N ARG A 42 11.22 12.37 -4.19
CA ARG A 42 10.56 11.10 -3.87
C ARG A 42 10.86 10.69 -2.44
N LEU A 43 9.82 10.39 -1.66
CA LEU A 43 9.97 9.83 -0.33
C LEU A 43 10.60 8.44 -0.42
N LYS A 44 11.73 8.25 0.27
CA LYS A 44 12.48 6.98 0.30
C LYS A 44 12.44 6.30 1.66
N PHE A 45 11.94 6.98 2.66
CA PHE A 45 11.90 6.53 4.05
C PHE A 45 10.56 6.94 4.67
N PRO A 46 10.07 6.18 5.65
CA PRO A 46 8.87 6.57 6.37
C PRO A 46 9.10 7.85 7.18
N GLU A 47 8.06 8.64 7.25
CA GLU A 47 8.01 9.85 8.07
C GLU A 47 6.79 9.80 8.98
N VAL A 48 6.92 10.34 10.16
CA VAL A 48 5.84 10.47 11.13
C VAL A 48 5.61 11.93 11.48
N ARG A 49 4.35 12.30 11.62
CA ARG A 49 3.93 13.56 12.20
C ARG A 49 3.18 13.28 13.49
N GLU A 50 3.72 13.74 14.60
CA GLU A 50 3.06 13.55 15.89
C GLU A 50 1.77 14.39 16.00
N PRO A 51 0.76 13.91 16.72
CA PRO A 51 -0.47 14.66 16.93
C PRO A 51 -0.20 16.08 17.45
N GLY A 52 -0.89 17.08 16.88
CA GLY A 52 -0.74 18.50 17.27
C GLY A 52 0.49 19.19 16.71
N THR A 53 1.31 18.52 15.91
CA THR A 53 2.49 19.14 15.26
C THR A 53 2.29 19.26 13.75
N ASN A 54 3.04 20.19 13.13
CA ASN A 54 3.12 20.35 11.67
C ASN A 54 4.44 19.83 11.08
N GLU A 55 5.29 19.23 11.92
CA GLU A 55 6.60 18.74 11.51
C GLU A 55 6.55 17.27 11.17
N TRP A 56 7.09 16.91 10.00
CA TRP A 56 7.33 15.54 9.61
C TRP A 56 8.75 15.13 10.02
N LYS A 57 8.85 14.00 10.73
CA LYS A 57 10.13 13.45 11.19
C LYS A 57 10.38 12.10 10.52
N ARG A 58 11.54 11.97 9.89
CA ARG A 58 11.98 10.70 9.34
C ARG A 58 12.21 9.69 10.46
N ILE A 59 11.70 8.49 10.27
CA ILE A 59 11.89 7.35 11.18
C ILE A 59 12.43 6.14 10.43
N SER A 60 12.87 5.11 11.15
CA SER A 60 13.27 3.86 10.54
C SER A 60 12.05 3.05 10.07
N TRP A 61 12.26 2.13 9.12
CA TRP A 61 11.22 1.18 8.71
C TRP A 61 10.75 0.31 9.88
N HIS A 62 11.68 -0.09 10.75
CA HIS A 62 11.36 -0.85 11.96
C HIS A 62 10.39 -0.09 12.87
N ASP A 63 10.72 1.15 13.21
CA ASP A 63 9.86 1.99 14.05
C ASP A 63 8.50 2.25 13.42
N ALA A 64 8.47 2.46 12.10
CA ALA A 64 7.20 2.64 11.37
C ALA A 64 6.30 1.40 11.50
N PHE A 65 6.84 0.22 11.24
CA PHE A 65 6.08 -1.02 11.34
C PHE A 65 5.65 -1.32 12.77
N GLU A 66 6.52 -1.08 13.75
CA GLU A 66 6.20 -1.29 15.17
C GLU A 66 5.06 -0.37 15.62
N ARG A 67 5.11 0.91 15.26
CA ARG A 67 4.05 1.89 15.57
C ARG A 67 2.72 1.49 14.95
N ILE A 68 2.71 1.14 13.66
CA ILE A 68 1.50 0.70 12.95
C ILE A 68 0.94 -0.57 13.60
N ALA A 69 1.78 -1.57 13.85
CA ALA A 69 1.35 -2.83 14.45
C ALA A 69 0.76 -2.64 15.85
N LYS A 70 1.37 -1.78 16.68
CA LYS A 70 0.84 -1.43 18.01
C LYS A 70 -0.55 -0.78 17.94
N HIS A 71 -0.73 0.18 17.02
CA HIS A 71 -2.03 0.81 16.82
C HIS A 71 -3.08 -0.18 16.34
N MET A 72 -2.76 -0.97 15.32
CA MET A 72 -3.67 -1.98 14.78
C MET A 72 -4.05 -3.02 15.84
N LYS A 73 -3.07 -3.49 16.62
CA LYS A 73 -3.32 -4.47 17.68
C LYS A 73 -4.20 -3.88 18.78
N ALA A 74 -3.90 -2.68 19.27
CA ALA A 74 -4.67 -2.04 20.34
C ALA A 74 -6.13 -1.80 19.93
N ASP A 75 -6.36 -1.29 18.73
CA ASP A 75 -7.71 -1.07 18.22
C ASP A 75 -8.45 -2.39 18.00
N ARG A 76 -7.79 -3.38 17.41
CA ARG A 76 -8.39 -4.69 17.19
C ARG A 76 -8.75 -5.39 18.49
N ASP A 77 -7.86 -5.39 19.47
CA ASP A 77 -8.11 -6.04 20.78
C ASP A 77 -9.31 -5.38 21.49
N ALA A 78 -9.51 -4.08 21.33
CA ALA A 78 -10.62 -3.34 21.92
C ALA A 78 -11.96 -3.51 21.16
N ASN A 79 -11.93 -3.74 19.85
CA ASN A 79 -13.11 -3.59 18.99
C ASN A 79 -13.45 -4.86 18.15
N PHE A 80 -12.71 -5.96 18.33
CA PHE A 80 -13.00 -7.20 17.62
C PHE A 80 -14.27 -7.88 18.13
N ILE A 81 -15.18 -8.18 17.23
CA ILE A 81 -16.45 -8.82 17.53
C ILE A 81 -16.42 -10.26 17.05
N ALA A 82 -16.22 -11.22 17.96
CA ALA A 82 -16.22 -12.64 17.64
C ALA A 82 -17.62 -13.16 17.31
N LYS A 83 -18.63 -12.75 18.10
CA LYS A 83 -20.03 -13.12 17.92
C LYS A 83 -20.93 -11.90 17.97
N ASN A 84 -21.99 -11.89 17.20
CA ASN A 84 -23.02 -10.85 17.25
C ASN A 84 -24.00 -11.06 18.43
N ALA A 85 -24.96 -10.14 18.59
CA ALA A 85 -25.98 -10.22 19.66
C ALA A 85 -26.86 -11.48 19.60
N ALA A 86 -26.99 -12.11 18.42
CA ALA A 86 -27.71 -13.37 18.23
C ALA A 86 -26.86 -14.61 18.45
N GLY A 87 -25.60 -14.47 18.94
CA GLY A 87 -24.68 -15.58 19.18
C GLY A 87 -23.99 -16.16 17.93
N VAL A 88 -24.25 -15.60 16.75
CA VAL A 88 -23.63 -16.03 15.48
C VAL A 88 -22.20 -15.55 15.41
N THR A 89 -21.27 -16.47 15.06
CA THR A 89 -19.87 -16.13 14.85
C THR A 89 -19.71 -15.24 13.62
N VAL A 90 -19.14 -14.04 13.82
CA VAL A 90 -18.94 -13.03 12.77
C VAL A 90 -17.48 -12.65 12.57
N ASN A 91 -16.63 -12.82 13.57
CA ASN A 91 -15.18 -12.55 13.53
C ASN A 91 -14.82 -11.26 12.77
N ARG A 92 -15.44 -10.15 13.15
CA ARG A 92 -15.29 -8.88 12.43
C ARG A 92 -14.59 -7.80 13.23
N TRP A 93 -13.85 -6.98 12.52
CA TRP A 93 -13.19 -5.79 13.03
C TRP A 93 -13.63 -4.58 12.19
N ASN A 94 -14.54 -3.75 12.75
CA ASN A 94 -15.25 -2.70 12.01
C ASN A 94 -14.61 -1.31 12.12
N THR A 95 -13.69 -1.11 13.05
CA THR A 95 -13.06 0.19 13.30
C THR A 95 -11.89 0.48 12.38
N MET A 96 -11.46 -0.51 11.57
CA MET A 96 -10.42 -0.38 10.57
C MET A 96 -11.00 -0.44 9.16
N GLY A 97 -10.61 0.51 8.33
CA GLY A 97 -10.84 0.50 6.89
C GLY A 97 -9.54 0.42 6.11
N PHE A 98 -9.60 -0.17 4.91
CA PHE A 98 -8.46 -0.24 4.01
C PHE A 98 -8.86 0.17 2.59
N LEU A 99 -8.09 1.08 2.02
CA LEU A 99 -8.24 1.53 0.64
C LEU A 99 -7.05 1.03 -0.18
N ALA A 100 -7.32 0.12 -1.12
CA ALA A 100 -6.30 -0.45 -1.99
C ALA A 100 -6.04 0.41 -3.24
N SER A 101 -4.87 0.27 -3.81
CA SER A 101 -4.55 0.82 -5.13
C SER A 101 -5.15 -0.04 -6.24
N SER A 102 -5.65 0.59 -7.31
CA SER A 102 -6.03 -0.09 -8.55
C SER A 102 -4.82 -0.44 -9.43
N SER A 103 -3.64 0.10 -9.13
CA SER A 103 -2.41 -0.10 -9.90
C SER A 103 -1.49 -1.18 -9.31
N ALA A 104 -1.97 -1.94 -8.33
CA ALA A 104 -1.25 -3.08 -7.77
C ALA A 104 -1.39 -4.32 -8.67
N SER A 105 -0.41 -5.22 -8.63
CA SER A 105 -0.52 -6.52 -9.32
C SER A 105 -1.62 -7.39 -8.68
N ASN A 106 -2.11 -8.38 -9.44
CA ASN A 106 -3.12 -9.32 -8.97
C ASN A 106 -2.65 -10.09 -7.72
N GLU A 107 -1.38 -10.48 -7.67
CA GLU A 107 -0.78 -11.16 -6.52
C GLU A 107 -0.76 -10.29 -5.28
N SER A 108 -0.38 -9.01 -5.42
CA SER A 108 -0.41 -8.04 -4.32
C SER A 108 -1.84 -7.82 -3.81
N GLY A 109 -2.81 -7.72 -4.71
CA GLY A 109 -4.23 -7.59 -4.38
C GLY A 109 -4.74 -8.82 -3.62
N TYR A 110 -4.42 -10.01 -4.10
CA TYR A 110 -4.82 -11.27 -3.46
C TYR A 110 -4.26 -11.40 -2.03
N ILE A 111 -2.95 -11.20 -1.85
CA ILE A 111 -2.31 -11.30 -0.53
C ILE A 111 -2.87 -10.25 0.43
N THR A 112 -3.01 -9.02 -0.03
CA THR A 112 -3.58 -7.93 0.79
C THR A 112 -4.98 -8.27 1.26
N HIS A 113 -5.86 -8.71 0.35
CA HIS A 113 -7.23 -9.09 0.69
C HIS A 113 -7.25 -10.27 1.68
N LYS A 114 -6.43 -11.29 1.45
CA LYS A 114 -6.33 -12.46 2.33
C LYS A 114 -5.88 -12.09 3.74
N VAL A 115 -4.85 -11.24 3.88
CA VAL A 115 -4.35 -10.77 5.17
C VAL A 115 -5.41 -9.95 5.90
N LEU A 116 -6.02 -8.97 5.23
CA LEU A 116 -7.05 -8.11 5.84
C LEU A 116 -8.26 -8.91 6.31
N ARG A 117 -8.73 -9.87 5.52
CA ARG A 117 -9.82 -10.77 5.91
C ARG A 117 -9.44 -11.67 7.10
N SER A 118 -8.20 -12.16 7.15
CA SER A 118 -7.74 -12.95 8.29
C SER A 118 -7.70 -12.15 9.61
N LEU A 119 -7.50 -10.84 9.53
CA LEU A 119 -7.57 -9.93 10.68
C LEU A 119 -9.02 -9.58 11.09
N GLY A 120 -10.01 -9.92 10.26
CA GLY A 120 -11.41 -9.60 10.49
C GLY A 120 -11.88 -8.28 9.87
N ALA A 121 -11.06 -7.64 9.07
CA ALA A 121 -11.43 -6.38 8.41
C ALA A 121 -12.60 -6.60 7.44
N VAL A 122 -13.60 -5.74 7.50
CA VAL A 122 -14.79 -5.77 6.65
C VAL A 122 -14.89 -4.56 5.72
N ALA A 123 -14.38 -3.40 6.14
CA ALA A 123 -14.32 -2.19 5.34
C ALA A 123 -13.07 -2.21 4.45
N PHE A 124 -13.26 -2.66 3.22
CA PHE A 124 -12.18 -2.83 2.24
C PHE A 124 -12.67 -2.41 0.86
N ASP A 125 -11.97 -1.49 0.25
CA ASP A 125 -12.30 -1.00 -1.09
C ASP A 125 -11.06 -0.67 -1.92
N THR A 126 -11.24 -0.36 -3.18
CA THR A 126 -10.19 0.06 -4.10
C THR A 126 -10.52 1.42 -4.71
N GLN A 127 -9.50 2.21 -4.97
CA GLN A 127 -9.62 3.53 -5.57
C GLN A 127 -10.46 3.53 -6.85
N ALA A 128 -10.36 2.51 -7.69
CA ALA A 128 -11.10 2.44 -8.95
C ALA A 128 -12.62 2.16 -8.78
N ARG A 129 -13.05 1.70 -7.61
CA ARG A 129 -14.45 1.37 -7.34
C ARG A 129 -15.22 2.50 -6.66
N ILE A 130 -14.54 3.44 -6.04
CA ILE A 130 -15.14 4.57 -5.31
C ILE A 130 -15.61 5.65 -6.29
#